data_1c9c1b6b3feecbfdd6b7dd8095a5741e
#
_entry.id   1c9c1b6b3feecbfdd6b7dd8095a5741e
#
_cell.length_a   1.000
_cell.length_b   1.000
_cell.length_c   1.000
_cell.angle_alpha   90.00
_cell.angle_beta   90.00
_cell.angle_gamma   90.00
#
_symmetry.space_group_name_H-M   'P 1'
#
loop_
_entity.id
_entity.type
_entity.pdbx_description
1 polymer ?
#
loop_
_entity_poly.entity_id
_entity_poly.type
_entity_poly.pdbx_seq_one_letter_code
_entity_poly.pdbx_strand_id
1 'polypeptide(L)'
;MMMNSFLKDEIDSLSPENKTGASRRGFIQGSIAAGFAAAVAPTGDLLAQVITTDSQGLTAGFVEIPGKDRSIPAYRAMPSGKTKLGCVIVVHEIFGVHEYIQDVCRRFAKLGYLAVAPNFFVRQGDVTQYKTVPEIFSNVVSKASDAQVLADVDAALTWAAANGADSAKVGITGFCWGGRIVWMASAANPKLKAGVAWYGRLMTQVNAANPNHPHDIADKLNWPVLGLYGGKDDGIGLDTVEEMKTRLSFGGKASQASEFVIYPEAPHAFHADYRPSYR
;
A
#
# COMPACT_ATOMS: atom_id res chain seq x y z
N MET A 1 -21.29 13.54 -14.02
CA MET A 1 -20.73 13.07 -12.73
C MET A 1 -19.22 13.09 -12.90
N MET A 2 -18.51 14.02 -12.26
CA MET A 2 -17.05 14.09 -12.37
C MET A 2 -16.46 12.85 -11.68
N MET A 3 -15.64 12.09 -12.41
CA MET A 3 -14.90 10.97 -11.87
C MET A 3 -13.99 11.48 -10.76
N ASN A 4 -14.03 10.88 -9.56
CA ASN A 4 -13.17 11.26 -8.44
C ASN A 4 -11.70 11.18 -8.90
N SER A 5 -10.87 12.17 -8.58
CA SER A 5 -9.46 12.23 -8.98
C SER A 5 -8.69 10.94 -8.64
N PHE A 6 -8.97 10.33 -7.50
CA PHE A 6 -8.39 9.04 -7.10
C PHE A 6 -8.64 7.92 -8.13
N LEU A 7 -9.89 7.75 -8.56
CA LEU A 7 -10.23 6.72 -9.55
C LEU A 7 -9.57 6.98 -10.90
N LYS A 8 -9.41 8.27 -11.26
CA LYS A 8 -8.73 8.66 -12.47
C LYS A 8 -7.26 8.22 -12.44
N ASP A 9 -6.56 8.47 -11.33
CA ASP A 9 -5.14 8.16 -11.21
C ASP A 9 -4.86 6.66 -11.18
N GLU A 10 -5.70 5.89 -10.46
CA GLU A 10 -5.60 4.44 -10.49
C GLU A 10 -5.79 3.88 -11.91
N ILE A 11 -6.76 4.42 -12.66
CA ILE A 11 -7.02 4.03 -14.05
C ILE A 11 -5.85 4.46 -14.94
N ASP A 12 -5.37 5.69 -14.81
CA ASP A 12 -4.26 6.21 -15.61
C ASP A 12 -2.95 5.44 -15.34
N SER A 13 -2.70 5.00 -14.11
CA SER A 13 -1.54 4.17 -13.76
C SER A 13 -1.55 2.77 -14.39
N LEU A 14 -2.72 2.27 -14.78
CA LEU A 14 -2.89 1.01 -15.50
C LEU A 14 -2.78 1.17 -17.02
N SER A 15 -2.68 2.40 -17.54
CA SER A 15 -2.64 2.67 -18.96
C SER A 15 -1.20 2.75 -19.48
N PRO A 16 -0.82 2.05 -20.58
CA PRO A 16 0.51 2.22 -21.17
C PRO A 16 0.69 3.65 -21.69
N GLU A 17 1.87 4.23 -21.48
CA GLU A 17 2.27 5.46 -22.17
C GLU A 17 2.15 5.28 -23.68
N ASN A 18 1.49 6.23 -24.33
CA ASN A 18 1.04 6.14 -25.73
C ASN A 18 2.22 6.16 -26.73
N LYS A 19 2.96 5.05 -26.83
CA LYS A 19 4.01 4.87 -27.86
C LYS A 19 3.48 4.32 -29.20
N THR A 20 2.21 3.93 -29.29
CA THR A 20 1.68 3.17 -30.45
C THR A 20 0.39 3.71 -31.06
N GLY A 21 0.02 4.99 -30.88
CA GLY A 21 -1.10 5.60 -31.62
C GLY A 21 -2.51 5.05 -31.31
N ALA A 22 -2.68 4.12 -30.39
CA ALA A 22 -3.98 3.69 -29.91
C ALA A 22 -4.58 4.78 -29.00
N SER A 23 -5.83 5.19 -29.24
CA SER A 23 -6.41 6.28 -28.49
C SER A 23 -6.50 5.91 -26.99
N ARG A 24 -6.03 6.79 -26.11
CA ARG A 24 -6.15 6.69 -24.65
C ARG A 24 -7.57 6.29 -24.21
N ARG A 25 -8.57 6.76 -24.92
CA ARG A 25 -10.00 6.49 -24.66
C ARG A 25 -10.36 5.01 -24.90
N GLY A 26 -9.81 4.36 -25.92
CA GLY A 26 -10.07 2.94 -26.21
C GLY A 26 -9.41 2.02 -25.20
N PHE A 27 -8.20 2.37 -24.72
CA PHE A 27 -7.50 1.59 -23.70
C PHE A 27 -8.14 1.74 -22.32
N ILE A 28 -8.49 2.96 -21.91
CA ILE A 28 -9.20 3.22 -20.64
C ILE A 28 -10.54 2.47 -20.62
N GLN A 29 -11.29 2.46 -21.70
CA GLN A 29 -12.52 1.68 -21.80
C GLN A 29 -12.26 0.17 -21.74
N GLY A 30 -11.19 -0.33 -22.34
CA GLY A 30 -10.77 -1.72 -22.26
C GLY A 30 -10.35 -2.14 -20.84
N SER A 31 -9.57 -1.30 -20.17
CA SER A 31 -9.11 -1.55 -18.78
C SER A 31 -10.26 -1.52 -17.78
N ILE A 32 -11.22 -0.59 -17.95
CA ILE A 32 -12.44 -0.52 -17.13
C ILE A 32 -13.31 -1.77 -17.33
N ALA A 33 -13.34 -2.33 -18.55
CA ALA A 33 -14.15 -3.49 -18.89
C ALA A 33 -13.49 -4.84 -18.52
N ALA A 34 -12.16 -4.88 -18.38
CA ALA A 34 -11.42 -6.14 -18.24
C ALA A 34 -11.25 -6.64 -16.77
N GLY A 35 -11.64 -5.83 -15.77
CA GLY A 35 -11.70 -6.24 -14.37
C GLY A 35 -10.37 -6.41 -13.64
N PHE A 36 -10.43 -6.93 -12.42
CA PHE A 36 -9.28 -7.18 -11.55
C PHE A 36 -8.13 -7.93 -12.25
N ALA A 37 -8.44 -9.02 -12.94
CA ALA A 37 -7.43 -9.84 -13.62
C ALA A 37 -6.59 -9.05 -14.63
N ALA A 38 -7.22 -8.16 -15.39
CA ALA A 38 -6.49 -7.32 -16.35
C ALA A 38 -5.74 -6.16 -15.67
N ALA A 39 -6.21 -5.72 -14.50
CA ALA A 39 -5.55 -4.66 -13.74
C ALA A 39 -4.25 -5.12 -13.06
N VAL A 40 -4.14 -6.41 -12.72
CA VAL A 40 -2.99 -6.98 -11.98
C VAL A 40 -2.22 -8.04 -12.77
N ALA A 41 -2.72 -8.48 -13.93
CA ALA A 41 -2.03 -9.43 -14.80
C ALA A 41 -1.25 -8.66 -15.87
N PRO A 42 0.09 -8.64 -15.83
CA PRO A 42 0.90 -8.01 -16.86
C PRO A 42 0.75 -8.76 -18.19
N THR A 43 0.73 -8.03 -19.30
CA THR A 43 0.62 -8.59 -20.64
C THR A 43 1.71 -8.02 -21.55
N GLY A 44 2.14 -8.80 -22.56
CA GLY A 44 3.13 -8.36 -23.54
C GLY A 44 4.45 -7.92 -22.91
N ASP A 45 4.94 -6.73 -23.27
CA ASP A 45 6.23 -6.20 -22.80
C ASP A 45 6.29 -5.97 -21.28
N LEU A 46 5.14 -5.81 -20.62
CA LEU A 46 5.06 -5.65 -19.15
C LEU A 46 5.50 -6.93 -18.43
N LEU A 47 5.32 -8.12 -19.00
CA LEU A 47 5.81 -9.37 -18.42
C LEU A 47 7.33 -9.37 -18.24
N ALA A 48 8.06 -8.70 -19.11
CA ALA A 48 9.52 -8.65 -19.06
C ALA A 48 10.06 -7.77 -17.91
N GLN A 49 9.25 -6.88 -17.34
CA GLN A 49 9.66 -6.01 -16.24
C GLN A 49 9.21 -6.49 -14.86
N VAL A 50 8.27 -7.44 -14.79
CA VAL A 50 7.79 -7.98 -13.50
C VAL A 50 8.92 -8.70 -12.80
N ILE A 51 9.22 -8.25 -11.60
CA ILE A 51 10.23 -8.88 -10.74
C ILE A 51 9.58 -10.08 -10.05
N THR A 52 10.21 -11.23 -10.18
CA THR A 52 9.78 -12.46 -9.51
C THR A 52 10.89 -12.96 -8.58
N THR A 53 10.62 -12.96 -7.30
CA THR A 53 11.52 -13.46 -6.27
C THR A 53 11.11 -14.89 -5.89
N ASP A 54 12.04 -15.84 -6.02
CA ASP A 54 11.80 -17.23 -5.59
C ASP A 54 11.69 -17.36 -4.08
N SER A 55 11.15 -18.49 -3.63
CA SER A 55 11.00 -18.82 -2.21
C SER A 55 12.11 -19.73 -1.67
N GLN A 56 13.19 -19.97 -2.42
CA GLN A 56 14.30 -20.81 -1.95
C GLN A 56 14.94 -20.23 -0.67
N GLY A 57 15.06 -21.03 0.37
CA GLY A 57 15.57 -20.61 1.67
C GLY A 57 14.59 -19.78 2.50
N LEU A 58 13.34 -19.64 2.03
CA LEU A 58 12.30 -18.91 2.73
C LEU A 58 11.19 -19.86 3.23
N THR A 59 10.59 -19.49 4.35
CA THR A 59 9.27 -19.96 4.74
C THR A 59 8.27 -18.92 4.25
N ALA A 60 7.55 -19.22 3.17
CA ALA A 60 6.64 -18.30 2.51
C ALA A 60 5.29 -18.95 2.22
N GLY A 61 4.20 -18.18 2.30
CA GLY A 61 2.84 -18.65 2.03
C GLY A 61 1.80 -17.95 2.86
N PHE A 62 0.54 -18.31 2.62
CA PHE A 62 -0.59 -17.76 3.35
C PHE A 62 -0.66 -18.33 4.78
N VAL A 63 -1.09 -17.49 5.69
CA VAL A 63 -1.31 -17.77 7.11
C VAL A 63 -2.58 -17.08 7.58
N GLU A 64 -3.09 -17.47 8.73
CA GLU A 64 -4.25 -16.85 9.38
C GLU A 64 -3.79 -16.06 10.61
N ILE A 65 -4.14 -14.78 10.65
CA ILE A 65 -3.89 -13.90 11.79
C ILE A 65 -5.17 -13.79 12.62
N PRO A 66 -5.16 -14.13 13.89
CA PRO A 66 -6.31 -13.92 14.77
C PRO A 66 -6.62 -12.41 14.88
N GLY A 67 -7.68 -11.95 14.23
CA GLY A 67 -8.20 -10.60 14.38
C GLY A 67 -9.24 -10.50 15.49
N LYS A 68 -9.72 -9.29 15.77
CA LYS A 68 -10.67 -9.03 16.85
C LYS A 68 -12.02 -9.74 16.68
N ASP A 69 -12.54 -9.81 15.45
CA ASP A 69 -13.87 -10.31 15.10
C ASP A 69 -13.81 -11.52 14.16
N ARG A 70 -12.70 -11.72 13.46
CA ARG A 70 -12.48 -12.83 12.53
C ARG A 70 -11.00 -13.08 12.30
N SER A 71 -10.70 -14.21 11.70
CA SER A 71 -9.39 -14.49 11.13
C SER A 71 -9.12 -13.61 9.91
N ILE A 72 -7.87 -13.15 9.79
CA ILE A 72 -7.40 -12.30 8.70
C ILE A 72 -6.39 -13.11 7.88
N PRO A 73 -6.74 -13.53 6.66
CA PRO A 73 -5.78 -14.14 5.77
C PRO A 73 -4.61 -13.19 5.50
N ALA A 74 -3.38 -13.67 5.56
CA ALA A 74 -2.20 -12.87 5.29
C ALA A 74 -1.15 -13.68 4.55
N TYR A 75 -0.38 -13.05 3.66
CA TYR A 75 0.81 -13.66 3.12
C TYR A 75 2.00 -13.31 4.00
N ARG A 76 2.81 -14.33 4.36
CA ARG A 76 4.04 -14.14 5.12
C ARG A 76 5.21 -14.71 4.34
N ALA A 77 6.38 -14.06 4.46
CA ALA A 77 7.66 -14.59 4.02
C ALA A 77 8.75 -14.24 5.04
N MET A 78 9.65 -15.19 5.32
CA MET A 78 10.77 -15.02 6.24
C MET A 78 11.90 -16.02 5.92
N PRO A 79 13.17 -15.76 6.30
CA PRO A 79 14.22 -16.76 6.20
C PRO A 79 13.87 -18.03 6.98
N SER A 80 14.03 -19.21 6.37
CA SER A 80 13.68 -20.49 6.99
C SER A 80 14.52 -20.74 8.24
N GLY A 81 13.87 -21.21 9.32
CA GLY A 81 14.52 -21.58 10.57
C GLY A 81 15.10 -20.41 11.38
N LYS A 82 14.83 -19.15 11.00
CA LYS A 82 15.31 -17.97 11.73
C LYS A 82 14.21 -17.39 12.63
N THR A 83 14.64 -16.77 13.73
CA THR A 83 13.80 -16.07 14.70
C THR A 83 14.46 -14.76 15.13
N LYS A 84 13.78 -13.94 15.91
CA LYS A 84 14.20 -12.59 16.33
C LYS A 84 14.55 -11.70 15.14
N LEU A 85 13.75 -11.82 14.07
CA LEU A 85 13.92 -11.06 12.85
C LEU A 85 13.34 -9.66 13.00
N GLY A 86 13.96 -8.68 12.36
CA GLY A 86 13.24 -7.44 12.06
C GLY A 86 11.96 -7.76 11.27
N CYS A 87 10.88 -7.04 11.54
CA CYS A 87 9.61 -7.32 10.89
C CYS A 87 9.13 -6.12 10.06
N VAL A 88 8.52 -6.39 8.92
CA VAL A 88 7.87 -5.39 8.06
C VAL A 88 6.42 -5.79 7.82
N ILE A 89 5.49 -4.95 8.27
CA ILE A 89 4.09 -5.06 7.85
C ILE A 89 3.98 -4.43 6.46
N VAL A 90 3.45 -5.18 5.49
CA VAL A 90 3.26 -4.71 4.12
C VAL A 90 1.78 -4.43 3.89
N VAL A 91 1.44 -3.18 3.64
CA VAL A 91 0.06 -2.75 3.37
C VAL A 91 -0.14 -2.67 1.86
N HIS A 92 -1.07 -3.49 1.37
CA HIS A 92 -1.36 -3.61 -0.05
C HIS A 92 -2.05 -2.38 -0.64
N GLU A 93 -2.13 -2.32 -1.95
CA GLU A 93 -2.92 -1.36 -2.73
C GLU A 93 -4.42 -1.73 -2.68
N ILE A 94 -5.24 -1.11 -3.51
CA ILE A 94 -6.69 -1.44 -3.61
C ILE A 94 -6.97 -2.86 -4.15
N PHE A 95 -5.97 -3.55 -4.68
CA PHE A 95 -6.09 -4.88 -5.29
C PHE A 95 -5.85 -6.04 -4.32
N GLY A 96 -5.70 -5.78 -3.02
CA GLY A 96 -5.48 -6.82 -2.01
C GLY A 96 -4.08 -7.44 -2.08
N VAL A 97 -3.95 -8.64 -1.51
CA VAL A 97 -2.66 -9.36 -1.39
C VAL A 97 -2.41 -10.21 -2.64
N HIS A 98 -2.29 -9.55 -3.82
CA HIS A 98 -1.98 -10.21 -5.09
C HIS A 98 -0.46 -10.47 -5.23
N GLU A 99 -0.05 -11.08 -6.36
CA GLU A 99 1.32 -11.61 -6.55
C GLU A 99 2.43 -10.56 -6.32
N TYR A 100 2.24 -9.32 -6.77
CA TYR A 100 3.20 -8.25 -6.52
C TYR A 100 3.43 -8.00 -5.02
N ILE A 101 2.37 -7.95 -4.21
CA ILE A 101 2.49 -7.76 -2.75
C ILE A 101 3.15 -8.98 -2.09
N GLN A 102 2.84 -10.18 -2.56
CA GLN A 102 3.49 -11.41 -2.11
C GLN A 102 4.98 -11.41 -2.47
N ASP A 103 5.33 -10.93 -3.66
CA ASP A 103 6.72 -10.80 -4.10
C ASP A 103 7.48 -9.76 -3.27
N VAL A 104 6.89 -8.61 -2.97
CA VAL A 104 7.47 -7.62 -2.04
C VAL A 104 7.79 -8.27 -0.68
N CYS A 105 6.92 -9.11 -0.14
CA CYS A 105 7.20 -9.85 1.10
C CYS A 105 8.42 -10.80 0.93
N ARG A 106 8.52 -11.50 -0.21
CA ARG A 106 9.69 -12.37 -0.47
C ARG A 106 10.97 -11.56 -0.62
N ARG A 107 10.94 -10.39 -1.27
CA ARG A 107 12.10 -9.46 -1.36
C ARG A 107 12.59 -9.07 0.03
N PHE A 108 11.71 -8.67 0.94
CA PHE A 108 12.07 -8.38 2.33
C PHE A 108 12.63 -9.62 3.05
N ALA A 109 12.05 -10.79 2.81
CA ALA A 109 12.55 -12.03 3.42
C ALA A 109 13.94 -12.41 2.92
N LYS A 110 14.27 -12.20 1.64
CA LYS A 110 15.65 -12.37 1.12
C LYS A 110 16.64 -11.40 1.77
N LEU A 111 16.18 -10.25 2.25
CA LEU A 111 16.98 -9.28 3.01
C LEU A 111 17.07 -9.61 4.51
N GLY A 112 16.45 -10.71 4.96
CA GLY A 112 16.56 -11.17 6.35
C GLY A 112 15.43 -10.73 7.26
N TYR A 113 14.34 -10.17 6.74
CA TYR A 113 13.18 -9.75 7.53
C TYR A 113 12.08 -10.81 7.56
N LEU A 114 11.25 -10.77 8.59
CA LEU A 114 9.91 -11.32 8.53
C LEU A 114 9.01 -10.27 7.90
N ALA A 115 8.43 -10.55 6.73
CA ALA A 115 7.46 -9.69 6.09
C ALA A 115 6.07 -10.33 6.14
N VAL A 116 5.04 -9.56 6.46
CA VAL A 116 3.67 -10.03 6.50
C VAL A 116 2.71 -9.00 5.90
N ALA A 117 1.85 -9.46 4.98
CA ALA A 117 0.86 -8.66 4.29
C ALA A 117 -0.55 -9.18 4.63
N PRO A 118 -1.25 -8.61 5.62
CA PRO A 118 -2.63 -8.95 5.92
C PRO A 118 -3.58 -8.53 4.79
N ASN A 119 -4.65 -9.30 4.58
CA ASN A 119 -5.75 -8.88 3.72
C ASN A 119 -6.70 -7.95 4.52
N PHE A 120 -6.46 -6.65 4.44
CA PHE A 120 -7.25 -5.64 5.15
C PHE A 120 -8.70 -5.52 4.65
N PHE A 121 -9.03 -6.16 3.52
CA PHE A 121 -10.36 -6.12 2.92
C PHE A 121 -11.21 -7.37 3.20
N VAL A 122 -10.74 -8.27 4.07
CA VAL A 122 -11.41 -9.55 4.36
C VAL A 122 -12.88 -9.41 4.80
N ARG A 123 -13.26 -8.26 5.36
CA ARG A 123 -14.64 -7.98 5.79
C ARG A 123 -15.51 -7.39 4.69
N GLN A 124 -14.89 -6.71 3.73
CA GLN A 124 -15.59 -6.04 2.62
C GLN A 124 -15.82 -6.99 1.43
N GLY A 125 -15.04 -8.05 1.35
CA GLY A 125 -15.17 -9.06 0.30
C GLY A 125 -13.92 -9.23 -0.56
N ASP A 126 -14.04 -10.10 -1.55
CA ASP A 126 -12.97 -10.43 -2.47
C ASP A 126 -12.96 -9.44 -3.64
N VAL A 127 -11.88 -8.66 -3.74
CA VAL A 127 -11.69 -7.67 -4.81
C VAL A 127 -11.62 -8.29 -6.21
N THR A 128 -11.29 -9.58 -6.31
CA THR A 128 -11.21 -10.29 -7.60
C THR A 128 -12.55 -10.48 -8.29
N GLN A 129 -13.65 -10.32 -7.55
CA GLN A 129 -15.01 -10.48 -8.08
C GLN A 129 -15.51 -9.25 -8.85
N TYR A 130 -14.83 -8.10 -8.69
CA TYR A 130 -15.24 -6.86 -9.33
C TYR A 130 -14.55 -6.66 -10.68
N LYS A 131 -15.32 -6.13 -11.63
CA LYS A 131 -14.87 -6.00 -13.03
C LYS A 131 -14.17 -4.68 -13.32
N THR A 132 -14.34 -3.69 -12.44
CA THR A 132 -13.77 -2.36 -12.66
C THR A 132 -13.18 -1.78 -11.38
N VAL A 133 -12.19 -0.90 -11.51
CA VAL A 133 -11.59 -0.15 -10.39
C VAL A 133 -12.66 0.66 -9.62
N PRO A 134 -13.59 1.37 -10.27
CA PRO A 134 -14.71 2.04 -9.57
C PRO A 134 -15.55 1.10 -8.71
N GLU A 135 -15.80 -0.13 -9.15
CA GLU A 135 -16.54 -1.13 -8.37
C GLU A 135 -15.73 -1.58 -7.15
N ILE A 136 -14.43 -1.86 -7.30
CA ILE A 136 -13.54 -2.18 -6.17
C ILE A 136 -13.58 -1.06 -5.15
N PHE A 137 -13.46 0.18 -5.61
CA PHE A 137 -13.46 1.33 -4.72
C PHE A 137 -14.78 1.48 -3.97
N SER A 138 -15.93 1.47 -4.68
CA SER A 138 -17.24 1.68 -4.07
C SER A 138 -17.71 0.53 -3.18
N ASN A 139 -17.34 -0.71 -3.50
CA ASN A 139 -17.83 -1.88 -2.80
C ASN A 139 -16.89 -2.36 -1.69
N VAL A 140 -15.60 -2.08 -1.79
CA VAL A 140 -14.57 -2.59 -0.87
C VAL A 140 -13.82 -1.45 -0.19
N VAL A 141 -13.05 -0.67 -0.93
CA VAL A 141 -12.10 0.30 -0.36
C VAL A 141 -12.78 1.38 0.49
N SER A 142 -13.87 1.97 0.00
CA SER A 142 -14.61 3.01 0.73
C SER A 142 -15.29 2.53 2.02
N LYS A 143 -15.46 1.22 2.16
CA LYS A 143 -16.08 0.56 3.32
C LYS A 143 -15.07 0.05 4.35
N ALA A 144 -13.78 -0.02 3.99
CA ALA A 144 -12.73 -0.37 4.92
C ALA A 144 -12.45 0.82 5.84
N SER A 145 -12.89 0.74 7.09
CA SER A 145 -12.71 1.83 8.04
C SER A 145 -11.29 1.90 8.58
N ASP A 146 -10.79 3.12 8.83
CA ASP A 146 -9.49 3.33 9.45
C ASP A 146 -9.37 2.57 10.78
N ALA A 147 -10.40 2.58 11.61
CA ALA A 147 -10.42 1.89 12.90
C ALA A 147 -10.23 0.37 12.74
N GLN A 148 -10.89 -0.25 11.75
CA GLN A 148 -10.72 -1.67 11.44
C GLN A 148 -9.30 -1.96 10.97
N VAL A 149 -8.81 -1.21 9.98
CA VAL A 149 -7.50 -1.43 9.37
C VAL A 149 -6.38 -1.27 10.40
N LEU A 150 -6.46 -0.25 11.26
CA LEU A 150 -5.48 -0.02 12.32
C LEU A 150 -5.51 -1.12 13.39
N ALA A 151 -6.68 -1.67 13.71
CA ALA A 151 -6.80 -2.84 14.59
C ALA A 151 -6.18 -4.10 13.95
N ASP A 152 -6.33 -4.27 12.65
CA ASP A 152 -5.73 -5.40 11.91
C ASP A 152 -4.20 -5.26 11.82
N VAL A 153 -3.66 -4.04 11.72
CA VAL A 153 -2.22 -3.78 11.86
C VAL A 153 -1.73 -4.23 13.24
N ASP A 154 -2.46 -3.90 14.32
CA ASP A 154 -2.08 -4.31 15.68
C ASP A 154 -2.15 -5.83 15.87
N ALA A 155 -3.16 -6.49 15.28
CA ALA A 155 -3.25 -7.95 15.26
C ALA A 155 -2.07 -8.59 14.53
N ALA A 156 -1.66 -8.02 13.39
CA ALA A 156 -0.52 -8.49 12.61
C ALA A 156 0.81 -8.33 13.39
N LEU A 157 0.99 -7.25 14.13
CA LEU A 157 2.14 -7.05 15.01
C LEU A 157 2.20 -8.10 16.13
N THR A 158 1.06 -8.37 16.75
CA THR A 158 0.93 -9.38 17.81
C THR A 158 1.25 -10.78 17.27
N TRP A 159 0.69 -11.11 16.11
CA TRP A 159 0.96 -12.37 15.42
C TRP A 159 2.45 -12.50 15.03
N ALA A 160 3.05 -11.45 14.46
CA ALA A 160 4.45 -11.45 14.06
C ALA A 160 5.39 -11.70 15.25
N ALA A 161 5.14 -11.07 16.40
CA ALA A 161 5.91 -11.29 17.63
C ALA A 161 5.85 -12.75 18.10
N ALA A 162 4.69 -13.40 18.00
CA ALA A 162 4.53 -14.82 18.32
C ALA A 162 5.16 -15.76 17.26
N ASN A 163 5.46 -15.25 16.06
CA ASN A 163 5.93 -16.03 14.90
C ASN A 163 7.37 -15.65 14.46
N GLY A 164 8.19 -15.17 15.37
CA GLY A 164 9.63 -15.00 15.16
C GLY A 164 10.09 -13.57 14.88
N ALA A 165 9.23 -12.56 14.97
CA ALA A 165 9.67 -11.17 14.93
C ALA A 165 10.30 -10.72 16.25
N ASP A 166 11.25 -9.79 16.14
CA ASP A 166 11.73 -8.97 17.25
C ASP A 166 10.80 -7.74 17.35
N SER A 167 9.98 -7.68 18.39
CA SER A 167 9.01 -6.59 18.59
C SER A 167 9.67 -5.21 18.78
N ALA A 168 10.97 -5.15 19.03
CA ALA A 168 11.71 -3.90 19.09
C ALA A 168 12.13 -3.39 17.69
N LYS A 169 12.00 -4.21 16.64
CA LYS A 169 12.47 -3.92 15.27
C LYS A 169 11.34 -4.11 14.26
N VAL A 170 10.27 -3.38 14.41
CA VAL A 170 9.08 -3.53 13.56
C VAL A 170 8.80 -2.25 12.77
N GLY A 171 8.77 -2.36 11.46
CA GLY A 171 8.39 -1.29 10.55
C GLY A 171 7.12 -1.62 9.76
N ILE A 172 6.66 -0.64 9.01
CA ILE A 172 5.52 -0.76 8.11
C ILE A 172 5.83 -0.10 6.77
N THR A 173 5.41 -0.72 5.68
CA THR A 173 5.45 -0.09 4.36
C THR A 173 4.11 -0.28 3.68
N GLY A 174 3.74 0.61 2.77
CA GLY A 174 2.47 0.50 2.06
C GLY A 174 2.43 1.34 0.81
N PHE A 175 1.62 0.89 -0.15
CA PHE A 175 1.57 1.38 -1.51
C PHE A 175 0.18 1.97 -1.81
N CYS A 176 0.10 3.14 -2.45
CA CYS A 176 -1.14 3.80 -2.82
C CYS A 176 -2.09 3.98 -1.60
N TRP A 177 -3.24 3.30 -1.57
CA TRP A 177 -4.11 3.25 -0.40
C TRP A 177 -3.33 2.82 0.86
N GLY A 178 -2.46 1.81 0.74
CA GLY A 178 -1.61 1.36 1.84
C GLY A 178 -0.58 2.41 2.28
N GLY A 179 -0.11 3.26 1.39
CA GLY A 179 0.76 4.39 1.74
C GLY A 179 0.05 5.41 2.65
N ARG A 180 -1.25 5.67 2.42
CA ARG A 180 -2.08 6.45 3.35
C ARG A 180 -2.15 5.77 4.72
N ILE A 181 -2.37 4.46 4.75
CA ILE A 181 -2.46 3.69 6.01
C ILE A 181 -1.16 3.76 6.81
N VAL A 182 0.01 3.82 6.17
CA VAL A 182 1.30 4.00 6.88
C VAL A 182 1.29 5.29 7.70
N TRP A 183 0.84 6.41 7.13
CA TRP A 183 0.71 7.68 7.87
C TRP A 183 -0.27 7.56 9.03
N MET A 184 -1.46 7.00 8.79
CA MET A 184 -2.48 6.80 9.83
C MET A 184 -1.97 5.91 10.97
N ALA A 185 -1.26 4.82 10.63
CA ALA A 185 -0.68 3.89 11.60
C ALA A 185 0.40 4.56 12.45
N SER A 186 1.16 5.52 11.89
CA SER A 186 2.18 6.25 12.64
C SER A 186 1.60 7.02 13.83
N ALA A 187 0.45 7.64 13.65
CA ALA A 187 -0.21 8.36 14.73
C ALA A 187 -0.91 7.41 15.72
N ALA A 188 -1.41 6.27 15.23
CA ALA A 188 -2.27 5.38 16.02
C ALA A 188 -1.52 4.30 16.81
N ASN A 189 -0.36 3.84 16.33
CA ASN A 189 0.29 2.64 16.89
C ASN A 189 1.74 2.91 17.35
N PRO A 190 1.99 3.04 18.66
CA PRO A 190 3.33 3.32 19.20
C PRO A 190 4.29 2.11 19.18
N LYS A 191 3.82 0.91 18.84
CA LYS A 191 4.65 -0.31 18.77
C LYS A 191 5.57 -0.33 17.55
N LEU A 192 5.14 0.28 16.45
CA LEU A 192 5.95 0.44 15.24
C LEU A 192 7.13 1.39 15.51
N LYS A 193 8.16 1.34 14.68
CA LYS A 193 9.40 2.12 14.85
C LYS A 193 9.72 3.04 13.67
N ALA A 194 9.25 2.70 12.48
CA ALA A 194 9.41 3.49 11.27
C ALA A 194 8.41 3.05 10.20
N GLY A 195 8.14 3.93 9.23
CA GLY A 195 7.30 3.62 8.09
C GLY A 195 7.84 4.16 6.78
N VAL A 196 7.47 3.49 5.69
CA VAL A 196 7.71 3.98 4.32
C VAL A 196 6.38 4.02 3.58
N ALA A 197 5.95 5.23 3.22
CA ALA A 197 4.69 5.49 2.54
C ALA A 197 4.94 5.77 1.05
N TRP A 198 4.56 4.86 0.17
CA TRP A 198 4.70 5.00 -1.27
C TRP A 198 3.41 5.60 -1.85
N TYR A 199 3.52 6.78 -2.45
CA TYR A 199 2.44 7.48 -3.16
C TYR A 199 1.07 7.35 -2.48
N GLY A 200 1.05 7.49 -1.16
CA GLY A 200 -0.18 7.47 -0.36
C GLY A 200 -0.82 8.85 -0.28
N ARG A 201 -2.13 8.92 -0.52
CA ARG A 201 -2.84 10.21 -0.44
C ARG A 201 -2.73 10.84 0.94
N LEU A 202 -2.43 12.11 0.96
CA LEU A 202 -2.29 12.94 2.16
C LEU A 202 -3.59 13.67 2.51
N MET A 203 -4.41 13.96 1.51
CA MET A 203 -5.78 14.47 1.63
C MET A 203 -6.74 13.65 0.78
N THR A 204 -7.90 13.32 1.32
CA THR A 204 -8.99 12.63 0.62
C THR A 204 -10.34 13.20 1.05
N GLN A 205 -11.45 12.71 0.53
CA GLN A 205 -12.75 12.99 1.11
C GLN A 205 -12.93 12.21 2.41
N VAL A 206 -13.21 12.91 3.50
CA VAL A 206 -13.56 12.28 4.78
C VAL A 206 -14.98 11.74 4.76
N ASN A 207 -15.20 10.67 5.48
CA ASN A 207 -16.51 10.08 5.72
C ASN A 207 -16.52 9.41 7.11
N ALA A 208 -17.65 8.84 7.51
CA ALA A 208 -17.78 8.21 8.83
C ALA A 208 -16.82 7.03 9.07
N ALA A 209 -16.42 6.31 8.01
CA ALA A 209 -15.46 5.20 8.11
C ALA A 209 -14.01 5.70 8.16
N ASN A 210 -13.73 6.84 7.51
CA ASN A 210 -12.41 7.44 7.38
C ASN A 210 -12.50 8.94 7.71
N PRO A 211 -12.57 9.30 9.02
CA PRO A 211 -12.88 10.68 9.45
C PRO A 211 -11.69 11.63 9.40
N ASN A 212 -10.46 11.11 9.22
CA ASN A 212 -9.23 11.90 9.22
C ASN A 212 -8.40 11.68 7.96
N HIS A 213 -7.67 12.72 7.57
CA HIS A 213 -6.58 12.63 6.59
C HIS A 213 -5.22 12.43 7.29
N PRO A 214 -4.17 12.00 6.59
CA PRO A 214 -2.81 12.11 7.09
C PRO A 214 -2.44 13.54 7.55
N HIS A 215 -2.91 14.58 6.87
CA HIS A 215 -2.73 15.97 7.28
C HIS A 215 -3.27 16.26 8.69
N ASP A 216 -4.39 15.67 9.08
CA ASP A 216 -5.07 15.94 10.37
C ASP A 216 -4.35 15.30 11.56
N ILE A 217 -3.42 14.38 11.29
CA ILE A 217 -2.67 13.64 12.32
C ILE A 217 -1.16 13.87 12.20
N ALA A 218 -0.72 14.76 11.33
CA ALA A 218 0.69 14.97 11.03
C ALA A 218 1.51 15.41 12.26
N ASP A 219 0.90 16.18 13.16
CA ASP A 219 1.51 16.66 14.42
C ASP A 219 1.59 15.58 15.53
N LYS A 220 0.97 14.41 15.32
CA LYS A 220 0.75 13.37 16.36
C LYS A 220 1.50 12.07 16.09
N LEU A 221 2.50 12.06 15.22
CA LEU A 221 3.20 10.83 14.87
C LEU A 221 4.00 10.26 16.06
N ASN A 222 3.91 8.96 16.28
CA ASN A 222 4.68 8.26 17.31
C ASN A 222 6.10 7.88 16.81
N TRP A 223 6.29 7.76 15.48
CA TRP A 223 7.53 7.38 14.83
C TRP A 223 7.61 8.00 13.43
N PRO A 224 8.84 8.18 12.89
CA PRO A 224 9.01 8.88 11.62
C PRO A 224 8.54 8.05 10.42
N VAL A 225 8.12 8.75 9.38
CA VAL A 225 7.69 8.17 8.10
C VAL A 225 8.54 8.78 6.97
N LEU A 226 9.06 7.93 6.09
CA LEU A 226 9.62 8.32 4.81
C LEU A 226 8.51 8.27 3.74
N GLY A 227 8.11 9.41 3.21
CA GLY A 227 7.18 9.54 2.12
C GLY A 227 7.88 9.54 0.76
N LEU A 228 7.49 8.66 -0.15
CA LEU A 228 8.06 8.52 -1.49
C LEU A 228 6.98 8.84 -2.53
N TYR A 229 7.15 9.95 -3.25
CA TYR A 229 6.11 10.53 -4.11
C TYR A 229 6.60 10.83 -5.51
N GLY A 230 5.70 10.74 -6.48
CA GLY A 230 5.97 11.07 -7.87
C GLY A 230 5.66 12.55 -8.18
N GLY A 231 6.57 13.21 -8.92
CA GLY A 231 6.35 14.59 -9.38
C GLY A 231 5.33 14.70 -10.51
N LYS A 232 5.00 13.58 -11.18
CA LYS A 232 3.97 13.49 -12.23
C LYS A 232 2.76 12.67 -11.78
N ASP A 233 2.52 12.60 -10.49
CA ASP A 233 1.31 11.97 -9.92
C ASP A 233 0.15 12.98 -9.95
N ASP A 234 -0.71 12.86 -10.95
CA ASP A 234 -1.86 13.76 -11.15
C ASP A 234 -2.89 13.69 -10.00
N GLY A 235 -2.85 12.63 -9.20
CA GLY A 235 -3.77 12.41 -8.09
C GLY A 235 -3.26 12.82 -6.72
N ILE A 236 -1.95 13.08 -6.62
CA ILE A 236 -1.32 13.53 -5.39
C ILE A 236 -0.46 14.75 -5.73
N GLY A 237 -1.11 15.92 -5.76
CA GLY A 237 -0.43 17.17 -6.07
C GLY A 237 0.71 17.46 -5.08
N LEU A 238 1.81 18.02 -5.57
CA LEU A 238 2.96 18.40 -4.73
C LEU A 238 2.59 19.47 -3.69
N ASP A 239 1.56 20.25 -3.90
CA ASP A 239 0.98 21.17 -2.92
C ASP A 239 0.52 20.43 -1.66
N THR A 240 -0.08 19.24 -1.80
CA THR A 240 -0.47 18.42 -0.64
C THR A 240 0.75 17.87 0.12
N VAL A 241 1.85 17.60 -0.58
CA VAL A 241 3.12 17.19 0.04
C VAL A 241 3.74 18.35 0.83
N GLU A 242 3.77 19.55 0.27
CA GLU A 242 4.30 20.75 0.96
C GLU A 242 3.43 21.11 2.19
N GLU A 243 2.13 21.00 2.08
CA GLU A 243 1.22 21.16 3.23
C GLU A 243 1.52 20.11 4.32
N MET A 244 1.75 18.85 3.94
CA MET A 244 2.10 17.81 4.91
C MET A 244 3.43 18.09 5.61
N LYS A 245 4.46 18.51 4.89
CA LYS A 245 5.75 18.94 5.47
C LYS A 245 5.56 20.07 6.48
N THR A 246 4.74 21.06 6.12
CA THR A 246 4.41 22.19 7.00
C THR A 246 3.75 21.69 8.30
N ARG A 247 2.75 20.82 8.21
CA ARG A 247 2.07 20.28 9.39
C ARG A 247 2.98 19.42 10.27
N LEU A 248 3.84 18.59 9.65
CA LEU A 248 4.84 17.79 10.37
C LEU A 248 5.82 18.66 11.17
N SER A 249 6.17 19.84 10.68
CA SER A 249 7.08 20.76 11.36
C SER A 249 6.55 21.29 12.69
N PHE A 250 5.24 21.31 12.88
CA PHE A 250 4.57 21.70 14.15
C PHE A 250 4.42 20.55 15.15
N GLY A 251 4.71 19.31 14.74
CA GLY A 251 4.55 18.13 15.57
C GLY A 251 5.73 17.85 16.49
N GLY A 252 5.67 16.68 17.14
CA GLY A 252 6.75 16.17 17.98
C GLY A 252 7.97 15.70 17.18
N LYS A 253 8.97 15.16 17.90
CA LYS A 253 10.23 14.68 17.27
C LYS A 253 10.02 13.69 16.14
N ALA A 254 9.06 12.78 16.26
CA ALA A 254 8.76 11.80 15.22
C ALA A 254 8.19 12.46 13.96
N SER A 255 7.29 13.43 14.11
CA SER A 255 6.75 14.21 13.00
C SER A 255 7.85 14.98 12.28
N GLN A 256 8.68 15.73 13.02
CA GLN A 256 9.78 16.53 12.50
C GLN A 256 10.90 15.69 11.85
N ALA A 257 11.07 14.43 12.26
CA ALA A 257 12.04 13.50 11.67
C ALA A 257 11.49 12.75 10.44
N SER A 258 10.25 13.02 10.05
CA SER A 258 9.67 12.44 8.83
C SER A 258 10.18 13.18 7.60
N GLU A 259 10.43 12.43 6.53
CA GLU A 259 11.09 12.94 5.32
C GLU A 259 10.26 12.63 4.07
N PHE A 260 10.51 13.39 3.02
CA PHE A 260 9.93 13.15 1.69
C PHE A 260 11.02 13.10 0.63
N VAL A 261 10.90 12.09 -0.25
CA VAL A 261 11.65 12.03 -1.50
C VAL A 261 10.67 12.17 -2.64
N ILE A 262 10.90 13.16 -3.50
CA ILE A 262 10.12 13.39 -4.72
C ILE A 262 10.92 12.87 -5.90
N TYR A 263 10.31 11.99 -6.70
CA TYR A 263 10.85 11.51 -7.97
C TYR A 263 10.22 12.35 -9.10
N PRO A 264 10.92 13.34 -9.69
CA PRO A 264 10.28 14.38 -10.52
C PRO A 264 9.51 13.82 -11.72
N GLU A 265 10.00 12.73 -12.31
CA GLU A 265 9.45 12.14 -13.53
C GLU A 265 8.51 10.94 -13.25
N ALA A 266 8.39 10.54 -12.00
CA ALA A 266 7.59 9.38 -11.65
C ALA A 266 6.09 9.72 -11.57
N PRO A 267 5.21 8.91 -12.20
CA PRO A 267 3.77 9.00 -12.06
C PRO A 267 3.28 8.25 -10.81
N HIS A 268 1.95 8.15 -10.63
CA HIS A 268 1.38 7.28 -9.59
C HIS A 268 1.80 5.81 -9.78
N ALA A 269 1.95 5.08 -8.69
CA ALA A 269 2.30 3.65 -8.67
C ALA A 269 3.64 3.30 -9.34
N PHE A 270 4.63 4.20 -9.31
CA PHE A 270 5.93 4.00 -9.96
C PHE A 270 6.76 2.84 -9.40
N HIS A 271 6.44 2.30 -8.25
CA HIS A 271 7.11 1.10 -7.70
C HIS A 271 6.47 -0.21 -8.18
N ALA A 272 5.24 -0.16 -8.68
CA ALA A 272 4.46 -1.34 -9.04
C ALA A 272 4.91 -1.91 -10.39
N ASP A 273 5.83 -2.88 -10.38
CA ASP A 273 6.51 -3.41 -11.57
C ASP A 273 5.59 -4.15 -12.56
N TYR A 274 4.38 -4.49 -12.15
CA TYR A 274 3.34 -5.05 -13.01
C TYR A 274 2.55 -3.99 -13.80
N ARG A 275 2.79 -2.68 -13.55
CA ARG A 275 2.07 -1.57 -14.17
C ARG A 275 2.92 -0.84 -15.21
N PRO A 276 2.28 -0.22 -16.24
CA PRO A 276 2.97 0.65 -17.20
C PRO A 276 3.64 1.87 -16.56
N SER A 277 3.19 2.27 -15.38
CA SER A 277 3.73 3.40 -14.58
C SER A 277 5.03 3.09 -13.85
N TYR A 278 5.51 1.85 -13.86
CA TYR A 278 6.77 1.44 -13.22
C TYR A 278 7.97 2.25 -13.73
N ARG A 279 8.82 2.70 -12.82
CA ARG A 279 10.05 3.46 -13.11
C ARG A 279 11.20 3.02 -12.21
#